data_c5681e31d2ab69a42254529adf10b16c
#
_entry.id   c5681e31d2ab69a42254529adf10b16c
#
_cell.length_a   1.000
_cell.length_b   1.000
_cell.length_c   1.000
_cell.angle_alpha   90.00
_cell.angle_beta   90.00
_cell.angle_gamma   90.00
#
_symmetry.space_group_name_H-M   'P 1'
#
loop_
_entity.id
_entity.type
_entity.pdbx_description
1 polymer ?
#
loop_
_entity_poly.entity_id
_entity_poly.type
_entity_poly.pdbx_seq_one_letter_code
_entity_poly.pdbx_strand_id
1 'polypeptide(L)'
;MFILIGLYGMMSSDLLILRFGDGKLHFSTKTTRFVDVGFYARTRHPFFWFFSIYQYGILLVFTGFNWWVLFLSLGISLIYLLWLLLVQESLASRTLGPSYLRYKNNVPFWYWKFRVAENLKISFRSQLVWLIGMLIIRTWYGVKVEGAENIPQNKPFIIVSNHECYLDPFLFGIFVPYEIKFVTTADVFTTHLMRFLLKGTGSFPMRRHRQDLKSIRTMIRMINKGQVVCIFPEGGRSTDGSPLPILKETLKLIQHCKVPILPVHLDGAYEIWPRWAPNRRRGKVTTSFKPLIPVEAQSDLKNLEHQIKTHIFAEEKIFRPVKSKAITRGMEHLLWACYKCHTRNSIEVTTGHSLKCSNCGTEWQVANDYSLTTSSTSQSLSSTQWIKQIEADVLDYPLNRELPFTLEKDEKAHLHTPIVRYNTEETVVENGDLGLTLSNQRVVLSDKQTLLYSWSLANITIFTMDYFNAVSIGVGGVRHSFKLPPHEITLKWQTYFDMLMGEYVKNDHNSVQ
;
A
#
# COMPACT_ATOMS: atom_id res chain seq x y z
N MET A 1 -29.01 -13.01 -24.37
CA MET A 1 -27.73 -13.69 -24.14
C MET A 1 -26.62 -13.13 -25.04
N PHE A 2 -26.72 -13.17 -26.37
CA PHE A 2 -25.66 -12.69 -27.30
C PHE A 2 -25.24 -11.24 -27.08
N ILE A 3 -26.19 -10.33 -26.85
CA ILE A 3 -25.92 -8.92 -26.56
C ILE A 3 -25.03 -8.78 -25.32
N LEU A 4 -25.36 -9.47 -24.24
CA LEU A 4 -24.60 -9.39 -22.98
C LEU A 4 -23.19 -10.00 -23.13
N ILE A 5 -23.06 -11.12 -23.82
CA ILE A 5 -21.76 -11.75 -24.09
C ILE A 5 -20.89 -10.83 -24.96
N GLY A 6 -21.48 -10.26 -26.02
CA GLY A 6 -20.78 -9.35 -26.90
C GLY A 6 -20.31 -8.07 -26.20
N LEU A 7 -21.21 -7.40 -25.42
CA LEU A 7 -20.86 -6.22 -24.62
C LEU A 7 -19.76 -6.53 -23.61
N TYR A 8 -19.89 -7.62 -22.85
CA TYR A 8 -18.87 -8.04 -21.89
C TYR A 8 -17.50 -8.22 -22.55
N GLY A 9 -17.46 -8.93 -23.68
CA GLY A 9 -16.20 -9.19 -24.37
C GLY A 9 -15.58 -7.94 -25.01
N MET A 10 -16.39 -7.06 -25.61
CA MET A 10 -15.91 -5.78 -26.15
C MET A 10 -15.35 -4.89 -25.04
N MET A 11 -16.12 -4.67 -23.96
CA MET A 11 -15.66 -3.86 -22.82
C MET A 11 -14.39 -4.43 -22.20
N SER A 12 -14.31 -5.74 -22.05
CA SER A 12 -13.11 -6.39 -21.50
C SER A 12 -11.91 -6.26 -22.44
N SER A 13 -12.10 -6.32 -23.75
CA SER A 13 -11.03 -6.13 -24.73
C SER A 13 -10.51 -4.69 -24.74
N ASP A 14 -11.40 -3.71 -24.67
CA ASP A 14 -11.02 -2.30 -24.60
C ASP A 14 -10.32 -1.95 -23.29
N LEU A 15 -10.78 -2.50 -22.16
CA LEU A 15 -10.12 -2.32 -20.87
C LEU A 15 -8.71 -2.92 -20.85
N LEU A 16 -8.47 -4.01 -21.57
CA LEU A 16 -7.13 -4.57 -21.72
C LEU A 16 -6.21 -3.62 -22.50
N ILE A 17 -6.69 -3.01 -23.57
CA ILE A 17 -5.91 -2.03 -24.34
C ILE A 17 -5.66 -0.77 -23.51
N LEU A 18 -6.68 -0.26 -22.82
CA LEU A 18 -6.54 0.91 -21.96
C LEU A 18 -5.53 0.69 -20.83
N ARG A 19 -5.52 -0.51 -20.24
CA ARG A 19 -4.68 -0.85 -19.10
C ARG A 19 -3.25 -1.23 -19.48
N PHE A 20 -3.08 -2.08 -20.49
CA PHE A 20 -1.79 -2.69 -20.84
C PHE A 20 -1.18 -2.13 -22.13
N GLY A 21 -1.95 -1.39 -22.92
CA GLY A 21 -1.50 -0.58 -24.02
C GLY A 21 -0.95 0.78 -23.56
N ASP A 22 -1.29 1.81 -24.26
CA ASP A 22 -0.86 3.18 -23.94
C ASP A 22 -2.02 4.10 -23.50
N GLY A 23 -3.10 3.51 -23.02
CA GLY A 23 -4.29 4.22 -22.54
C GLY A 23 -5.21 4.75 -23.63
N LYS A 24 -5.10 4.24 -24.86
CA LYS A 24 -5.96 4.60 -25.99
C LYS A 24 -6.97 3.50 -26.30
N LEU A 25 -8.15 3.89 -26.77
CA LEU A 25 -9.21 2.96 -27.13
C LEU A 25 -8.89 2.24 -28.46
N HIS A 26 -9.56 1.10 -28.67
CA HIS A 26 -9.35 0.18 -29.80
C HIS A 26 -9.33 0.84 -31.18
N PHE A 27 -10.09 1.92 -31.41
CA PHE A 27 -10.14 2.65 -32.67
C PHE A 27 -8.97 3.65 -32.86
N SER A 28 -8.09 3.82 -31.87
CA SER A 28 -6.91 4.66 -32.01
C SER A 28 -5.81 3.90 -32.74
N THR A 29 -5.41 4.40 -33.91
CA THR A 29 -4.34 3.81 -34.75
C THR A 29 -2.93 4.00 -34.21
N LYS A 30 -2.75 4.62 -33.01
CA LYS A 30 -1.45 5.01 -32.44
C LYS A 30 -1.12 4.32 -31.13
N THR A 31 -1.49 3.04 -30.96
CA THR A 31 -0.98 2.26 -29.82
C THR A 31 0.51 1.98 -30.00
N THR A 32 1.32 2.40 -29.03
CA THR A 32 2.78 2.21 -29.04
C THR A 32 3.20 1.00 -28.21
N ARG A 33 2.31 0.51 -27.34
CA ARG A 33 2.52 -0.70 -26.54
C ARG A 33 1.63 -1.84 -27.01
N PHE A 34 2.25 -2.97 -27.08
CA PHE A 34 1.66 -4.23 -27.49
C PHE A 34 0.98 -4.94 -26.32
N VAL A 35 -0.22 -5.49 -26.55
CA VAL A 35 -1.03 -6.21 -25.54
C VAL A 35 -1.16 -7.68 -25.94
N ASP A 36 -0.63 -8.58 -25.10
CA ASP A 36 -0.62 -10.05 -25.30
C ASP A 36 -1.28 -10.84 -24.16
N VAL A 37 -2.07 -10.15 -23.32
CA VAL A 37 -2.69 -10.73 -22.13
C VAL A 37 -4.22 -10.83 -22.24
N GLY A 38 -4.83 -11.61 -21.36
CA GLY A 38 -6.28 -11.77 -21.30
C GLY A 38 -6.85 -12.36 -22.59
N PHE A 39 -7.80 -11.68 -23.22
CA PHE A 39 -8.38 -12.12 -24.49
C PHE A 39 -7.39 -12.03 -25.66
N TYR A 40 -6.45 -11.06 -25.63
CA TYR A 40 -5.41 -10.95 -26.62
C TYR A 40 -4.36 -12.07 -26.57
N ALA A 41 -4.25 -12.81 -25.47
CA ALA A 41 -3.47 -14.04 -25.43
C ALA A 41 -4.16 -15.23 -26.14
N ARG A 42 -5.45 -15.09 -26.45
CA ARG A 42 -6.28 -16.18 -26.99
C ARG A 42 -6.58 -16.02 -28.47
N THR A 43 -6.79 -14.79 -28.91
CA THR A 43 -7.02 -14.40 -30.29
C THR A 43 -6.48 -13.00 -30.53
N ARG A 44 -6.00 -12.72 -31.75
CA ARG A 44 -5.39 -11.41 -32.07
C ARG A 44 -6.39 -10.25 -32.06
N HIS A 45 -7.64 -10.51 -32.41
CA HIS A 45 -8.68 -9.50 -32.51
C HIS A 45 -9.92 -9.89 -31.70
N PRO A 46 -9.85 -9.94 -30.36
CA PRO A 46 -10.97 -10.36 -29.53
C PRO A 46 -12.18 -9.43 -29.67
N PHE A 47 -11.96 -8.14 -29.85
CA PHE A 47 -13.04 -7.17 -30.06
C PHE A 47 -13.88 -7.50 -31.30
N PHE A 48 -13.27 -7.93 -32.39
CA PHE A 48 -13.97 -8.34 -33.60
C PHE A 48 -14.96 -9.49 -33.34
N TRP A 49 -14.54 -10.52 -32.63
CA TRP A 49 -15.39 -11.66 -32.31
C TRP A 49 -16.58 -11.26 -31.43
N PHE A 50 -16.33 -10.45 -30.42
CA PHE A 50 -17.39 -10.01 -29.52
C PHE A 50 -18.32 -8.97 -30.17
N PHE A 51 -17.80 -8.10 -31.02
CA PHE A 51 -18.61 -7.19 -31.82
C PHE A 51 -19.53 -7.94 -32.79
N SER A 52 -19.05 -8.98 -33.46
CA SER A 52 -19.87 -9.82 -34.35
C SER A 52 -20.99 -10.53 -33.60
N ILE A 53 -20.72 -11.03 -32.39
CA ILE A 53 -21.73 -11.61 -31.50
C ILE A 53 -22.75 -10.56 -31.04
N TYR A 54 -22.30 -9.38 -30.67
CA TYR A 54 -23.15 -8.28 -30.21
C TYR A 54 -24.10 -7.79 -31.30
N GLN A 55 -23.57 -7.46 -32.48
CA GLN A 55 -24.39 -6.97 -33.59
C GLN A 55 -25.44 -7.99 -34.05
N TYR A 56 -25.08 -9.29 -34.11
CA TYR A 56 -26.05 -10.33 -34.41
C TYR A 56 -27.15 -10.39 -33.33
N GLY A 57 -26.79 -10.29 -32.05
CA GLY A 57 -27.76 -10.26 -30.96
C GLY A 57 -28.71 -9.05 -31.00
N ILE A 58 -28.21 -7.85 -31.35
CA ILE A 58 -29.03 -6.65 -31.53
C ILE A 58 -29.99 -6.82 -32.68
N LEU A 59 -29.51 -7.21 -33.85
CA LEU A 59 -30.35 -7.42 -35.04
C LEU A 59 -31.44 -8.45 -34.77
N LEU A 60 -31.10 -9.55 -34.09
CA LEU A 60 -32.08 -10.60 -33.73
C LEU A 60 -33.21 -10.08 -32.83
N VAL A 61 -32.92 -9.16 -31.88
CA VAL A 61 -33.91 -8.56 -30.98
C VAL A 61 -34.85 -7.60 -31.72
N PHE A 62 -34.36 -6.80 -32.65
CA PHE A 62 -35.17 -5.79 -33.34
C PHE A 62 -35.95 -6.35 -34.54
N THR A 63 -35.46 -7.37 -35.20
CA THR A 63 -36.06 -7.88 -36.46
C THR A 63 -36.52 -9.31 -36.39
N GLY A 64 -36.30 -10.00 -35.24
CA GLY A 64 -36.53 -11.43 -35.11
C GLY A 64 -35.54 -12.27 -35.92
N PHE A 65 -35.75 -13.61 -35.94
CA PHE A 65 -34.91 -14.49 -36.74
C PHE A 65 -35.34 -14.42 -38.20
N ASN A 66 -34.46 -13.84 -39.04
CA ASN A 66 -34.65 -13.78 -40.49
C ASN A 66 -33.30 -13.97 -41.18
N TRP A 67 -33.29 -14.63 -42.33
CA TRP A 67 -32.09 -14.85 -43.14
C TRP A 67 -31.40 -13.53 -43.55
N TRP A 68 -32.15 -12.49 -43.83
CA TRP A 68 -31.60 -11.15 -44.11
C TRP A 68 -30.82 -10.57 -42.97
N VAL A 69 -31.21 -10.81 -41.73
CA VAL A 69 -30.47 -10.40 -40.51
C VAL A 69 -29.11 -11.08 -40.43
N LEU A 70 -29.10 -12.38 -40.75
CA LEU A 70 -27.87 -13.17 -40.81
C LEU A 70 -26.93 -12.65 -41.90
N PHE A 71 -27.44 -12.43 -43.12
CA PHE A 71 -26.63 -11.91 -44.23
C PHE A 71 -26.11 -10.50 -43.94
N LEU A 72 -26.91 -9.61 -43.37
CA LEU A 72 -26.50 -8.26 -42.98
C LEU A 72 -25.39 -8.31 -41.91
N SER A 73 -25.57 -9.11 -40.87
CA SER A 73 -24.57 -9.31 -39.82
C SER A 73 -23.24 -9.85 -40.36
N LEU A 74 -23.31 -10.85 -41.24
CA LEU A 74 -22.13 -11.40 -41.92
C LEU A 74 -21.45 -10.36 -42.82
N GLY A 75 -22.22 -9.54 -43.55
CA GLY A 75 -21.71 -8.45 -44.40
C GLY A 75 -20.95 -7.41 -43.59
N ILE A 76 -21.53 -6.93 -42.49
CA ILE A 76 -20.87 -5.96 -41.59
C ILE A 76 -19.59 -6.58 -40.98
N SER A 77 -19.66 -7.84 -40.54
CA SER A 77 -18.50 -8.53 -40.00
C SER A 77 -17.41 -8.71 -41.05
N LEU A 78 -17.77 -9.00 -42.30
CA LEU A 78 -16.82 -9.13 -43.41
C LEU A 78 -16.12 -7.80 -43.72
N ILE A 79 -16.85 -6.71 -43.78
CA ILE A 79 -16.27 -5.36 -44.00
C ILE A 79 -15.27 -5.03 -42.89
N TYR A 80 -15.65 -5.29 -41.62
CA TYR A 80 -14.76 -5.06 -40.49
C TYR A 80 -13.53 -5.98 -40.53
N LEU A 81 -13.71 -7.23 -40.90
CA LEU A 81 -12.62 -8.19 -41.08
C LEU A 81 -11.63 -7.74 -42.15
N LEU A 82 -12.11 -7.27 -43.32
CA LEU A 82 -11.28 -6.75 -44.39
C LEU A 82 -10.47 -5.54 -43.91
N TRP A 83 -11.10 -4.63 -43.16
CA TRP A 83 -10.40 -3.51 -42.56
C TRP A 83 -9.31 -3.94 -41.58
N LEU A 84 -9.58 -4.94 -40.71
CA LEU A 84 -8.58 -5.50 -39.80
C LEU A 84 -7.37 -6.07 -40.54
N LEU A 85 -7.60 -6.85 -41.59
CA LEU A 85 -6.54 -7.52 -42.34
C LEU A 85 -5.71 -6.54 -43.18
N LEU A 86 -6.38 -5.62 -43.87
CA LEU A 86 -5.73 -4.72 -44.83
C LEU A 86 -5.08 -3.51 -44.17
N VAL A 87 -5.71 -2.98 -43.13
CA VAL A 87 -5.29 -1.73 -42.49
C VAL A 87 -4.64 -1.97 -41.13
N GLN A 88 -5.37 -2.57 -40.21
CA GLN A 88 -4.93 -2.61 -38.81
C GLN A 88 -3.74 -3.54 -38.57
N GLU A 89 -3.71 -4.73 -39.16
CA GLU A 89 -2.57 -5.66 -39.04
C GLU A 89 -1.30 -5.10 -39.70
N SER A 90 -1.44 -4.43 -40.82
CA SER A 90 -0.32 -3.77 -41.52
C SER A 90 0.25 -2.63 -40.66
N LEU A 91 -0.62 -1.79 -40.11
CA LEU A 91 -0.24 -0.69 -39.24
C LEU A 91 0.42 -1.19 -37.95
N ALA A 92 -0.17 -2.20 -37.29
CA ALA A 92 0.39 -2.82 -36.08
C ALA A 92 1.78 -3.42 -36.32
N SER A 93 1.97 -4.09 -37.45
CA SER A 93 3.27 -4.65 -37.82
C SER A 93 4.35 -3.56 -38.02
N ARG A 94 3.99 -2.41 -38.61
CA ARG A 94 4.91 -1.28 -38.79
C ARG A 94 5.20 -0.53 -37.50
N THR A 95 4.20 -0.34 -36.63
CA THR A 95 4.31 0.47 -35.41
C THR A 95 4.97 -0.30 -34.26
N LEU A 96 4.64 -1.59 -34.10
CA LEU A 96 5.06 -2.43 -32.97
C LEU A 96 6.24 -3.36 -33.32
N GLY A 97 6.61 -3.43 -34.58
CA GLY A 97 7.82 -4.09 -35.07
C GLY A 97 7.94 -5.59 -34.73
N PRO A 98 9.17 -6.07 -34.43
CA PRO A 98 9.45 -7.50 -34.23
C PRO A 98 8.64 -8.16 -33.11
N SER A 99 8.23 -7.39 -32.10
CA SER A 99 7.40 -7.89 -30.99
C SER A 99 6.01 -8.32 -31.47
N TYR A 100 5.41 -7.54 -32.35
CA TYR A 100 4.12 -7.88 -32.96
C TYR A 100 4.23 -9.09 -33.89
N LEU A 101 5.31 -9.19 -34.67
CA LEU A 101 5.53 -10.32 -35.57
C LEU A 101 5.64 -11.64 -34.78
N ARG A 102 6.37 -11.66 -33.65
CA ARG A 102 6.44 -12.82 -32.76
C ARG A 102 5.06 -13.21 -32.20
N TYR A 103 4.27 -12.22 -31.80
CA TYR A 103 2.91 -12.44 -31.32
C TYR A 103 2.01 -13.00 -32.44
N LYS A 104 2.07 -12.43 -33.64
CA LYS A 104 1.32 -12.87 -34.81
C LYS A 104 1.54 -14.35 -35.12
N ASN A 105 2.76 -14.85 -34.92
CA ASN A 105 3.11 -16.25 -35.09
C ASN A 105 2.59 -17.15 -33.97
N ASN A 106 2.39 -16.63 -32.77
CA ASN A 106 2.03 -17.40 -31.58
C ASN A 106 0.54 -17.34 -31.23
N VAL A 107 -0.18 -16.29 -31.66
CA VAL A 107 -1.60 -16.10 -31.33
C VAL A 107 -2.44 -16.12 -32.60
N PRO A 108 -3.44 -17.02 -32.68
CA PRO A 108 -4.25 -17.19 -33.86
C PRO A 108 -5.19 -15.99 -34.11
N PHE A 109 -5.52 -15.78 -35.37
CA PHE A 109 -6.59 -14.86 -35.81
C PHE A 109 -7.95 -15.57 -35.82
N TRP A 110 -8.01 -16.75 -36.46
CA TRP A 110 -9.24 -17.41 -36.88
C TRP A 110 -9.87 -18.32 -35.83
N TYR A 111 -9.14 -18.67 -34.78
CA TYR A 111 -9.66 -19.55 -33.73
C TYR A 111 -9.28 -19.06 -32.33
N TRP A 112 -9.95 -19.59 -31.35
CA TRP A 112 -9.76 -19.24 -29.95
C TRP A 112 -8.79 -20.23 -29.28
N LYS A 113 -7.68 -19.70 -28.76
CA LYS A 113 -6.72 -20.52 -28.01
C LYS A 113 -7.22 -20.73 -26.58
N PHE A 114 -7.69 -21.93 -26.27
CA PHE A 114 -8.27 -22.23 -24.95
C PHE A 114 -7.22 -22.32 -23.83
N ARG A 115 -6.04 -22.87 -24.12
CA ARG A 115 -4.94 -23.00 -23.18
C ARG A 115 -3.95 -21.85 -23.35
N VAL A 116 -3.81 -21.02 -22.30
CA VAL A 116 -2.82 -19.93 -22.21
C VAL A 116 -2.11 -20.02 -20.87
N ALA A 117 -0.87 -19.54 -20.83
CA ALA A 117 -0.07 -19.51 -19.61
C ALA A 117 -0.76 -18.68 -18.52
N GLU A 118 -0.57 -19.06 -17.26
CA GLU A 118 -1.29 -18.46 -16.12
C GLU A 118 -0.98 -16.96 -15.95
N ASN A 119 0.25 -16.55 -16.23
CA ASN A 119 0.69 -15.17 -16.19
C ASN A 119 0.09 -14.27 -17.30
N LEU A 120 -0.58 -14.87 -18.30
CA LEU A 120 -1.30 -14.15 -19.36
C LEU A 120 -2.81 -14.06 -19.11
N LYS A 121 -3.31 -14.76 -18.09
CA LYS A 121 -4.73 -14.72 -17.72
C LYS A 121 -5.01 -13.47 -16.89
N ILE A 122 -5.86 -12.59 -17.38
CA ILE A 122 -6.33 -11.41 -16.65
C ILE A 122 -7.81 -11.58 -16.34
N SER A 123 -8.18 -11.42 -15.07
CA SER A 123 -9.58 -11.50 -14.67
C SER A 123 -10.32 -10.19 -14.97
N PHE A 124 -11.59 -10.28 -15.35
CA PHE A 124 -12.45 -9.09 -15.52
C PHE A 124 -12.53 -8.26 -14.23
N ARG A 125 -12.57 -8.93 -13.09
CA ARG A 125 -12.55 -8.27 -11.78
C ARG A 125 -11.31 -7.40 -11.60
N SER A 126 -10.13 -7.88 -11.97
CA SER A 126 -8.89 -7.10 -11.92
C SER A 126 -8.96 -5.86 -12.84
N GLN A 127 -9.57 -5.98 -14.01
CA GLN A 127 -9.75 -4.87 -14.93
C GLN A 127 -10.73 -3.82 -14.37
N LEU A 128 -11.83 -4.27 -13.76
CA LEU A 128 -12.82 -3.38 -13.14
C LEU A 128 -12.23 -2.62 -11.94
N VAL A 129 -11.48 -3.30 -11.07
CA VAL A 129 -10.78 -2.67 -9.93
C VAL A 129 -9.78 -1.63 -10.44
N TRP A 130 -9.02 -1.96 -11.49
CA TRP A 130 -8.10 -1.02 -12.12
C TRP A 130 -8.83 0.20 -12.69
N LEU A 131 -9.93 0.02 -13.42
CA LEU A 131 -10.72 1.11 -14.01
C LEU A 131 -11.26 2.05 -12.93
N ILE A 132 -11.88 1.49 -11.88
CA ILE A 132 -12.39 2.28 -10.76
C ILE A 132 -11.25 3.04 -10.07
N GLY A 133 -10.14 2.37 -9.80
CA GLY A 133 -8.94 2.98 -9.24
C GLY A 133 -8.43 4.12 -10.10
N MET A 134 -8.31 3.91 -11.41
CA MET A 134 -7.88 4.91 -12.38
C MET A 134 -8.80 6.14 -12.39
N LEU A 135 -10.12 5.92 -12.41
CA LEU A 135 -11.10 7.02 -12.38
C LEU A 135 -10.96 7.83 -11.09
N ILE A 136 -10.89 7.18 -9.93
CA ILE A 136 -10.73 7.86 -8.63
C ILE A 136 -9.40 8.62 -8.59
N ILE A 137 -8.30 8.00 -8.96
CA ILE A 137 -6.97 8.60 -8.89
C ILE A 137 -6.85 9.80 -9.83
N ARG A 138 -7.34 9.70 -11.07
CA ARG A 138 -7.27 10.81 -12.04
C ARG A 138 -8.20 11.96 -11.72
N THR A 139 -9.41 11.69 -11.21
CA THR A 139 -10.40 12.74 -10.94
C THR A 139 -10.22 13.41 -9.58
N TRP A 140 -9.73 12.67 -8.59
CA TRP A 140 -9.61 13.17 -7.21
C TRP A 140 -8.20 13.66 -6.86
N TYR A 141 -7.17 12.99 -7.40
CA TYR A 141 -5.77 13.30 -7.14
C TYR A 141 -5.08 13.68 -8.45
N GLY A 142 -4.48 14.85 -8.52
CA GLY A 142 -3.70 15.26 -9.69
C GLY A 142 -2.37 14.51 -9.74
N VAL A 143 -2.40 13.24 -10.16
CA VAL A 143 -1.19 12.41 -10.21
C VAL A 143 -0.34 12.78 -11.42
N LYS A 144 0.89 13.23 -11.16
CA LYS A 144 1.96 13.40 -12.16
C LYS A 144 2.79 12.12 -12.22
N VAL A 145 3.10 11.66 -13.43
CA VAL A 145 3.95 10.48 -13.65
C VAL A 145 5.26 10.91 -14.29
N GLU A 146 6.36 10.42 -13.75
CA GLU A 146 7.72 10.66 -14.22
C GLU A 146 8.45 9.34 -14.43
N GLY A 147 9.36 9.27 -15.41
CA GLY A 147 10.19 8.09 -15.65
C GLY A 147 9.42 6.84 -16.10
N ALA A 148 8.25 6.99 -16.74
CA ALA A 148 7.46 5.85 -17.21
C ALA A 148 8.23 4.97 -18.23
N GLU A 149 9.24 5.52 -18.89
CA GLU A 149 10.17 4.84 -19.79
C GLU A 149 11.06 3.80 -19.06
N ASN A 150 11.27 3.96 -17.76
CA ASN A 150 12.03 3.02 -16.92
C ASN A 150 11.26 1.73 -16.62
N ILE A 151 9.95 1.67 -16.88
CA ILE A 151 9.17 0.47 -16.65
C ILE A 151 9.63 -0.63 -17.61
N PRO A 152 10.11 -1.80 -17.11
CA PRO A 152 10.64 -2.85 -17.96
C PRO A 152 9.62 -3.32 -19.01
N GLN A 153 10.09 -3.59 -20.21
CA GLN A 153 9.27 -4.22 -21.25
C GLN A 153 9.12 -5.74 -21.04
N ASN A 154 10.02 -6.33 -20.27
CA ASN A 154 10.04 -7.75 -19.98
C ASN A 154 9.84 -8.01 -18.48
N LYS A 155 9.18 -9.09 -18.13
CA LYS A 155 8.98 -9.61 -16.77
C LYS A 155 9.66 -10.98 -16.62
N PRO A 156 10.00 -11.44 -15.40
CA PRO A 156 9.62 -10.84 -14.11
C PRO A 156 10.54 -9.70 -13.66
N PHE A 157 10.00 -8.85 -12.80
CA PHE A 157 10.75 -7.86 -12.02
C PHE A 157 10.00 -7.58 -10.70
N ILE A 158 10.71 -7.01 -9.73
CA ILE A 158 10.14 -6.58 -8.46
C ILE A 158 9.98 -5.07 -8.48
N ILE A 159 8.82 -4.57 -8.07
CA ILE A 159 8.61 -3.16 -7.78
C ILE A 159 8.90 -2.94 -6.31
N VAL A 160 9.73 -1.95 -5.99
CA VAL A 160 10.01 -1.51 -4.62
C VAL A 160 9.62 -0.05 -4.49
N SER A 161 8.78 0.28 -3.50
CA SER A 161 8.28 1.65 -3.30
C SER A 161 8.27 2.01 -1.83
N ASN A 162 8.38 3.33 -1.52
CA ASN A 162 8.04 3.86 -0.21
C ASN A 162 6.56 3.64 0.09
N HIS A 163 6.21 3.56 1.39
CA HIS A 163 4.85 3.24 1.82
C HIS A 163 4.29 4.31 2.74
N GLU A 164 3.43 5.17 2.21
CA GLU A 164 2.91 6.33 2.91
C GLU A 164 1.41 6.25 3.22
N CYS A 165 0.61 5.68 2.29
CA CYS A 165 -0.84 5.60 2.49
C CYS A 165 -1.48 4.31 1.92
N TYR A 166 -2.76 4.10 2.18
CA TYR A 166 -3.50 2.95 1.64
C TYR A 166 -3.70 3.00 0.11
N LEU A 167 -3.51 4.16 -0.52
CA LEU A 167 -3.69 4.32 -1.96
C LEU A 167 -2.43 4.04 -2.76
N ASP A 168 -1.27 3.86 -2.12
CA ASP A 168 0.01 3.66 -2.80
C ASP A 168 -0.04 2.63 -3.94
N PRO A 169 -0.65 1.43 -3.77
CA PRO A 169 -0.78 0.46 -4.85
C PRO A 169 -1.47 1.01 -6.10
N PHE A 170 -2.42 1.93 -5.93
CA PHE A 170 -3.16 2.54 -7.03
C PHE A 170 -2.43 3.75 -7.62
N LEU A 171 -1.67 4.51 -6.80
CA LEU A 171 -0.96 5.72 -7.23
C LEU A 171 0.10 5.43 -8.30
N PHE A 172 0.71 4.26 -8.31
CA PHE A 172 1.64 3.83 -9.36
C PHE A 172 1.13 2.65 -10.19
N GLY A 173 0.38 1.73 -9.57
CA GLY A 173 0.00 0.46 -10.22
C GLY A 173 -0.91 0.64 -11.43
N ILE A 174 -1.70 1.72 -11.49
CA ILE A 174 -2.55 2.02 -12.65
C ILE A 174 -1.75 2.41 -13.90
N PHE A 175 -0.49 2.84 -13.73
CA PHE A 175 0.40 3.25 -14.83
C PHE A 175 1.33 2.13 -15.29
N VAL A 176 1.41 1.03 -14.54
CA VAL A 176 2.23 -0.14 -14.89
C VAL A 176 1.42 -1.07 -15.80
N PRO A 177 1.90 -1.39 -17.01
CA PRO A 177 1.17 -2.20 -17.99
C PRO A 177 1.28 -3.70 -17.71
N TYR A 178 1.25 -4.07 -16.43
CA TYR A 178 1.30 -5.46 -15.96
C TYR A 178 0.37 -5.66 -14.77
N GLU A 179 -0.09 -6.89 -14.58
CA GLU A 179 -0.77 -7.25 -13.35
C GLU A 179 0.24 -7.39 -12.21
N ILE A 180 0.14 -6.50 -11.23
CA ILE A 180 1.05 -6.48 -10.08
C ILE A 180 0.45 -7.33 -8.96
N LYS A 181 1.25 -8.18 -8.34
CA LYS A 181 0.90 -8.95 -7.16
C LYS A 181 1.39 -8.22 -5.91
N PHE A 182 0.46 -7.73 -5.10
CA PHE A 182 0.79 -7.02 -3.87
C PHE A 182 0.82 -7.97 -2.67
N VAL A 183 1.85 -7.83 -1.86
CA VAL A 183 1.91 -8.44 -0.53
C VAL A 183 1.13 -7.54 0.43
N THR A 184 0.04 -8.04 0.99
CA THR A 184 -0.87 -7.25 1.82
C THR A 184 -1.07 -7.93 3.17
N THR A 185 -1.23 -7.16 4.25
CA THR A 185 -1.50 -7.76 5.57
C THR A 185 -2.87 -8.42 5.61
N ALA A 186 -2.99 -9.50 6.38
CA ALA A 186 -4.24 -10.27 6.50
C ALA A 186 -5.42 -9.42 7.00
N ASP A 187 -5.13 -8.41 7.82
CA ASP A 187 -6.13 -7.51 8.40
C ASP A 187 -6.91 -6.69 7.34
N VAL A 188 -6.33 -6.44 6.17
CA VAL A 188 -7.02 -5.73 5.07
C VAL A 188 -8.10 -6.59 4.40
N PHE A 189 -8.06 -7.92 4.61
CA PHE A 189 -9.06 -8.85 4.05
C PHE A 189 -10.31 -9.02 4.96
N THR A 190 -10.52 -8.16 5.95
CA THR A 190 -11.59 -8.31 6.94
C THR A 190 -12.98 -8.12 6.35
N THR A 191 -13.19 -7.13 5.47
CA THR A 191 -14.50 -6.90 4.86
C THR A 191 -14.69 -7.73 3.58
N HIS A 192 -15.93 -8.12 3.29
CA HIS A 192 -16.27 -8.84 2.07
C HIS A 192 -15.87 -8.07 0.80
N LEU A 193 -16.08 -6.74 0.81
CA LEU A 193 -15.72 -5.86 -0.31
C LEU A 193 -14.20 -5.84 -0.54
N MET A 194 -13.40 -5.60 0.52
CA MET A 194 -11.94 -5.59 0.40
C MET A 194 -11.40 -6.95 -0.03
N ARG A 195 -11.95 -8.03 0.51
CA ARG A 195 -11.60 -9.39 0.09
C ARG A 195 -11.91 -9.64 -1.40
N PHE A 196 -13.07 -9.16 -1.87
CA PHE A 196 -13.44 -9.25 -3.28
C PHE A 196 -12.47 -8.46 -4.16
N LEU A 197 -12.16 -7.21 -3.81
CA LEU A 197 -11.27 -6.34 -4.58
C LEU A 197 -9.83 -6.90 -4.61
N LEU A 198 -9.27 -7.22 -3.44
CA LEU A 198 -7.88 -7.70 -3.31
C LEU A 198 -7.65 -9.06 -3.97
N LYS A 199 -8.60 -9.99 -3.84
CA LYS A 199 -8.53 -11.27 -4.59
C LYS A 199 -8.60 -11.03 -6.10
N GLY A 200 -9.33 -10.00 -6.53
CA GLY A 200 -9.42 -9.61 -7.95
C GLY A 200 -8.08 -9.14 -8.53
N THR A 201 -7.26 -8.45 -7.74
CA THR A 201 -5.93 -8.00 -8.15
C THR A 201 -4.84 -9.08 -8.01
N GLY A 202 -5.17 -10.24 -7.44
CA GLY A 202 -4.21 -11.30 -7.16
C GLY A 202 -3.28 -10.99 -5.99
N SER A 203 -3.65 -10.02 -5.15
CA SER A 203 -2.98 -9.74 -3.88
C SER A 203 -3.15 -10.91 -2.92
N PHE A 204 -2.14 -11.18 -2.12
CA PHE A 204 -2.18 -12.28 -1.16
C PHE A 204 -1.83 -11.79 0.26
N PRO A 205 -2.47 -12.39 1.29
CA PRO A 205 -2.25 -11.98 2.65
C PRO A 205 -0.91 -12.49 3.17
N MET A 206 -0.17 -11.62 3.86
CA MET A 206 0.96 -11.95 4.70
C MET A 206 0.58 -11.71 6.16
N ARG A 207 0.91 -12.65 7.03
CA ARG A 207 0.74 -12.46 8.47
C ARG A 207 1.86 -11.57 8.98
N ARG A 208 1.52 -10.43 9.56
CA ARG A 208 2.46 -9.66 10.37
C ARG A 208 2.86 -10.53 11.58
N HIS A 209 4.08 -10.41 12.05
CA HIS A 209 4.52 -10.96 13.33
C HIS A 209 4.83 -12.46 13.39
N ARG A 210 4.88 -13.14 12.26
CA ARG A 210 5.49 -14.49 12.15
C ARG A 210 6.39 -14.51 10.93
N GLN A 211 7.47 -15.30 10.99
CA GLN A 211 8.20 -15.66 9.77
C GLN A 211 7.22 -16.41 8.84
N ASP A 212 6.48 -15.66 8.03
CA ASP A 212 5.47 -16.23 7.15
C ASP A 212 6.13 -16.87 5.92
N LEU A 213 6.80 -18.01 6.17
CA LEU A 213 7.45 -18.80 5.13
C LEU A 213 6.51 -19.16 3.99
N LYS A 214 5.20 -19.26 4.26
CA LYS A 214 4.20 -19.53 3.22
C LYS A 214 4.06 -18.36 2.26
N SER A 215 4.01 -17.13 2.77
CA SER A 215 3.92 -15.92 1.93
C SER A 215 5.22 -15.68 1.17
N ILE A 216 6.38 -15.90 1.79
CA ILE A 216 7.69 -15.84 1.13
C ILE A 216 7.75 -16.83 -0.03
N ARG A 217 7.43 -18.11 0.21
CA ARG A 217 7.40 -19.14 -0.85
C ARG A 217 6.39 -18.80 -1.95
N THR A 218 5.25 -18.20 -1.59
CA THR A 218 4.24 -17.78 -2.57
C THR A 218 4.77 -16.67 -3.46
N MET A 219 5.46 -15.68 -2.89
CA MET A 219 6.09 -14.59 -3.64
C MET A 219 7.15 -15.12 -4.63
N ILE A 220 8.08 -15.95 -4.14
CA ILE A 220 9.11 -16.57 -4.99
C ILE A 220 8.46 -17.37 -6.12
N ARG A 221 7.39 -18.14 -5.83
CA ARG A 221 6.66 -18.90 -6.85
C ARG A 221 6.03 -17.98 -7.90
N MET A 222 5.50 -16.82 -7.52
CA MET A 222 4.91 -15.86 -8.45
C MET A 222 5.98 -15.27 -9.37
N ILE A 223 7.13 -14.88 -8.82
CA ILE A 223 8.27 -14.37 -9.60
C ILE A 223 8.77 -15.44 -10.58
N ASN A 224 8.93 -16.69 -10.14
CA ASN A 224 9.34 -17.80 -10.99
C ASN A 224 8.31 -18.12 -12.11
N LYS A 225 7.04 -17.75 -11.91
CA LYS A 225 6.00 -17.82 -12.95
C LYS A 225 5.99 -16.61 -13.89
N GLY A 226 7.00 -15.72 -13.83
CA GLY A 226 7.10 -14.54 -14.68
C GLY A 226 6.11 -13.44 -14.31
N GLN A 227 5.69 -13.34 -13.04
CA GLN A 227 4.78 -12.28 -12.58
C GLN A 227 5.56 -11.11 -11.98
N VAL A 228 4.93 -9.94 -11.97
CA VAL A 228 5.45 -8.74 -11.32
C VAL A 228 4.93 -8.71 -9.88
N VAL A 229 5.84 -8.55 -8.93
CA VAL A 229 5.51 -8.47 -7.50
C VAL A 229 5.91 -7.10 -6.97
N CYS A 230 5.07 -6.51 -6.12
CA CYS A 230 5.39 -5.27 -5.42
C CYS A 230 5.67 -5.54 -3.95
N ILE A 231 6.72 -4.91 -3.43
CA ILE A 231 7.16 -4.97 -2.04
C ILE A 231 7.36 -3.55 -1.53
N PHE A 232 6.80 -3.26 -0.36
CA PHE A 232 7.12 -2.08 0.42
C PHE A 232 8.17 -2.49 1.46
N PRO A 233 9.45 -2.11 1.29
CA PRO A 233 10.55 -2.68 2.07
C PRO A 233 10.56 -2.23 3.53
N GLU A 234 9.82 -1.19 3.85
CA GLU A 234 9.60 -0.67 5.20
C GLU A 234 8.73 -1.58 6.07
N GLY A 235 7.94 -2.47 5.47
CA GLY A 235 7.02 -3.36 6.18
C GLY A 235 5.83 -2.67 6.86
N GLY A 236 5.77 -1.36 6.80
CA GLY A 236 4.70 -0.52 7.36
C GLY A 236 4.56 0.79 6.62
N ARG A 237 3.49 1.54 6.92
CA ARG A 237 3.30 2.90 6.39
C ARG A 237 3.97 3.91 7.32
N SER A 238 4.54 4.96 6.75
CA SER A 238 5.07 6.08 7.50
C SER A 238 4.04 6.65 8.50
N THR A 239 4.52 7.06 9.65
CA THR A 239 3.71 7.63 10.74
C THR A 239 3.59 9.14 10.61
N ASP A 240 4.69 9.81 10.35
CA ASP A 240 4.83 11.28 10.34
C ASP A 240 5.26 11.84 8.97
N GLY A 241 5.35 10.96 7.97
CA GLY A 241 5.86 11.28 6.63
C GLY A 241 7.36 10.97 6.47
N SER A 242 8.07 10.66 7.55
CA SER A 242 9.48 10.22 7.48
C SER A 242 9.56 8.77 7.03
N PRO A 243 10.62 8.38 6.29
CA PRO A 243 10.84 6.99 5.90
C PRO A 243 11.04 6.08 7.12
N LEU A 244 10.44 4.87 7.07
CA LEU A 244 10.76 3.83 8.04
C LEU A 244 12.05 3.08 7.62
N PRO A 245 12.77 2.46 8.57
CA PRO A 245 13.92 1.62 8.26
C PRO A 245 13.54 0.48 7.30
N ILE A 246 14.42 0.20 6.34
CA ILE A 246 14.25 -0.95 5.45
C ILE A 246 14.55 -2.24 6.22
N LEU A 247 13.64 -3.21 6.17
CA LEU A 247 13.79 -4.50 6.83
C LEU A 247 14.87 -5.35 6.15
N LYS A 248 15.89 -5.79 6.90
CA LYS A 248 17.00 -6.62 6.39
C LYS A 248 16.51 -7.93 5.75
N GLU A 249 15.47 -8.52 6.32
CA GLU A 249 14.84 -9.74 5.81
C GLU A 249 14.21 -9.52 4.43
N THR A 250 13.62 -8.34 4.24
CA THR A 250 13.05 -7.94 2.94
C THR A 250 14.14 -7.77 1.89
N LEU A 251 15.27 -7.15 2.24
CA LEU A 251 16.42 -7.02 1.33
C LEU A 251 16.99 -8.37 0.92
N LYS A 252 17.19 -9.29 1.88
CA LYS A 252 17.64 -10.66 1.61
C LYS A 252 16.69 -11.40 0.66
N LEU A 253 15.38 -11.21 0.88
CA LEU A 253 14.36 -11.82 0.04
C LEU A 253 14.40 -11.28 -1.39
N ILE A 254 14.51 -9.97 -1.56
CA ILE A 254 14.63 -9.31 -2.87
C ILE A 254 15.87 -9.82 -3.60
N GLN A 255 17.02 -9.84 -2.93
CA GLN A 255 18.28 -10.35 -3.48
C GLN A 255 18.19 -11.82 -3.91
N HIS A 256 17.53 -12.65 -3.10
CA HIS A 256 17.31 -14.07 -3.39
C HIS A 256 16.50 -14.31 -4.68
N CYS A 257 15.61 -13.41 -5.03
CA CYS A 257 14.76 -13.55 -6.21
C CYS A 257 15.52 -13.42 -7.54
N LYS A 258 16.69 -12.79 -7.56
CA LYS A 258 17.56 -12.62 -8.75
C LYS A 258 16.81 -12.09 -9.98
N VAL A 259 16.00 -11.07 -9.80
CA VAL A 259 15.29 -10.37 -10.88
C VAL A 259 15.53 -8.87 -10.78
N PRO A 260 15.42 -8.11 -11.88
CA PRO A 260 15.56 -6.66 -11.85
C PRO A 260 14.58 -6.01 -10.88
N ILE A 261 14.99 -4.89 -10.28
CA ILE A 261 14.16 -4.11 -9.36
C ILE A 261 13.80 -2.78 -10.04
N LEU A 262 12.51 -2.46 -10.04
CA LEU A 262 12.00 -1.15 -10.45
C LEU A 262 11.67 -0.34 -9.19
N PRO A 263 12.52 0.63 -8.81
CA PRO A 263 12.19 1.51 -7.70
C PRO A 263 11.13 2.52 -8.11
N VAL A 264 10.18 2.78 -7.21
CA VAL A 264 9.12 3.78 -7.39
C VAL A 264 9.10 4.70 -6.19
N HIS A 265 9.21 6.00 -6.44
CA HIS A 265 9.07 7.03 -5.40
C HIS A 265 7.69 7.69 -5.51
N LEU A 266 6.98 7.68 -4.40
CA LEU A 266 5.70 8.38 -4.23
C LEU A 266 5.95 9.64 -3.40
N ASP A 267 5.68 10.81 -3.97
CA ASP A 267 5.80 12.09 -3.29
C ASP A 267 4.42 12.76 -3.24
N GLY A 268 3.99 13.19 -2.05
CA GLY A 268 2.66 13.72 -1.77
C GLY A 268 1.62 12.66 -1.37
N ALA A 269 2.01 11.40 -1.27
CA ALA A 269 1.10 10.31 -0.91
C ALA A 269 0.73 10.33 0.59
N TYR A 270 1.68 10.69 1.46
CA TYR A 270 1.42 10.88 2.88
C TYR A 270 0.38 11.97 3.12
N GLU A 271 0.54 13.11 2.47
CA GLU A 271 -0.28 14.31 2.71
C GLU A 271 -1.75 14.09 2.32
N ILE A 272 -2.01 13.26 1.32
CA ILE A 272 -3.39 12.97 0.90
C ILE A 272 -4.12 12.01 1.85
N TRP A 273 -3.40 11.14 2.55
CA TRP A 273 -4.00 10.25 3.53
C TRP A 273 -2.99 9.73 4.57
N PRO A 274 -2.53 10.57 5.50
CA PRO A 274 -1.68 10.13 6.60
C PRO A 274 -2.34 9.00 7.40
N ARG A 275 -1.53 8.14 7.98
CA ARG A 275 -2.00 6.96 8.71
C ARG A 275 -2.93 7.27 9.88
N TRP A 276 -2.71 8.43 10.53
CA TRP A 276 -3.51 8.92 11.66
C TRP A 276 -4.80 9.64 11.23
N ALA A 277 -4.92 10.01 9.96
CA ALA A 277 -6.06 10.78 9.49
C ALA A 277 -7.27 9.90 9.16
N PRO A 278 -8.45 10.16 9.73
CA PRO A 278 -9.66 9.39 9.44
C PRO A 278 -10.16 9.63 8.02
N ASN A 279 -9.90 10.81 7.46
CA ASN A 279 -10.41 11.22 6.15
C ASN A 279 -9.28 11.48 5.14
N ARG A 280 -9.55 11.15 3.88
CA ARG A 280 -8.70 11.50 2.74
C ARG A 280 -8.78 12.98 2.42
N ARG A 281 -7.70 13.54 1.92
CA ARG A 281 -7.57 14.94 1.50
C ARG A 281 -7.31 15.01 0.00
N ARG A 282 -7.69 16.10 -0.63
CA ARG A 282 -7.35 16.36 -2.03
C ARG A 282 -5.96 16.97 -2.11
N GLY A 283 -5.07 16.37 -2.89
CA GLY A 283 -3.71 16.84 -3.07
C GLY A 283 -3.10 16.36 -4.37
N LYS A 284 -1.94 16.86 -4.71
CA LYS A 284 -1.15 16.42 -5.87
C LYS A 284 -0.16 15.36 -5.42
N VAL A 285 -0.04 14.30 -6.21
CA VAL A 285 0.94 13.23 -5.99
C VAL A 285 1.83 13.13 -7.21
N THR A 286 3.12 12.95 -7.01
CA THR A 286 4.07 12.60 -8.06
C THR A 286 4.47 11.14 -7.89
N THR A 287 4.29 10.36 -8.94
CA THR A 287 4.78 8.98 -9.05
C THR A 287 5.99 8.98 -9.96
N SER A 288 7.17 8.70 -9.41
CA SER A 288 8.42 8.66 -10.18
C SER A 288 8.93 7.22 -10.28
N PHE A 289 8.96 6.69 -11.50
CA PHE A 289 9.62 5.41 -11.79
C PHE A 289 11.11 5.68 -12.00
N LYS A 290 11.94 5.16 -11.10
CA LYS A 290 13.40 5.39 -11.11
C LYS A 290 14.12 4.41 -12.03
N PRO A 291 15.39 4.66 -12.38
CA PRO A 291 16.19 3.72 -13.14
C PRO A 291 16.19 2.33 -12.53
N LEU A 292 16.20 1.31 -13.39
CA LEU A 292 16.16 -0.09 -13.00
C LEU A 292 17.46 -0.48 -12.26
N ILE A 293 17.33 -1.18 -11.14
CA ILE A 293 18.48 -1.81 -10.46
C ILE A 293 18.63 -3.22 -11.07
N PRO A 294 19.67 -3.47 -11.87
CA PRO A 294 19.88 -4.77 -12.51
C PRO A 294 20.34 -5.82 -11.48
N VAL A 295 20.26 -7.10 -11.85
CA VAL A 295 20.58 -8.22 -10.95
C VAL A 295 22.05 -8.17 -10.49
N GLU A 296 22.95 -7.76 -11.37
CA GLU A 296 24.39 -7.66 -11.13
C GLU A 296 24.72 -6.65 -10.01
N ALA A 297 23.91 -5.60 -9.88
CA ALA A 297 24.08 -4.59 -8.84
C ALA A 297 23.53 -5.01 -7.47
N GLN A 298 22.93 -6.20 -7.35
CA GLN A 298 22.29 -6.69 -6.12
C GLN A 298 23.21 -7.63 -5.30
N SER A 299 24.48 -7.80 -5.66
CA SER A 299 25.39 -8.75 -5.03
C SER A 299 25.69 -8.43 -3.57
N ASP A 300 25.86 -7.14 -3.23
CA ASP A 300 26.08 -6.66 -1.87
C ASP A 300 24.81 -6.08 -1.26
N LEU A 301 24.43 -6.57 -0.07
CA LEU A 301 23.22 -6.13 0.64
C LEU A 301 23.30 -4.66 1.08
N LYS A 302 24.47 -4.18 1.50
CA LYS A 302 24.62 -2.77 1.92
C LYS A 302 24.47 -1.82 0.73
N ASN A 303 25.09 -2.19 -0.40
CA ASN A 303 24.95 -1.44 -1.64
C ASN A 303 23.50 -1.48 -2.16
N LEU A 304 22.84 -2.63 -2.12
CA LEU A 304 21.43 -2.77 -2.50
C LEU A 304 20.54 -1.91 -1.62
N GLU A 305 20.74 -1.92 -0.31
CA GLU A 305 20.00 -1.04 0.63
C GLU A 305 20.20 0.42 0.29
N HIS A 306 21.44 0.85 0.06
CA HIS A 306 21.76 2.23 -0.30
C HIS A 306 21.09 2.63 -1.61
N GLN A 307 21.17 1.82 -2.66
CA GLN A 307 20.51 2.09 -3.95
C GLN A 307 18.99 2.19 -3.80
N ILE A 308 18.37 1.27 -3.07
CA ILE A 308 16.93 1.32 -2.84
C ILE A 308 16.57 2.62 -2.09
N LYS A 309 17.26 2.96 -0.99
CA LYS A 309 17.00 4.18 -0.21
C LYS A 309 17.11 5.43 -1.08
N THR A 310 18.17 5.57 -1.83
CA THR A 310 18.41 6.73 -2.71
C THR A 310 17.32 6.90 -3.77
N HIS A 311 16.73 5.80 -4.25
CA HIS A 311 15.72 5.86 -5.29
C HIS A 311 14.29 6.05 -4.76
N ILE A 312 13.94 5.47 -3.60
CA ILE A 312 12.55 5.50 -3.11
C ILE A 312 12.32 6.55 -2.02
N PHE A 313 13.35 7.11 -1.40
CA PHE A 313 13.21 8.16 -0.40
C PHE A 313 13.74 9.50 -0.93
N ALA A 314 13.14 10.59 -0.47
CA ALA A 314 13.70 11.93 -0.65
C ALA A 314 14.79 12.16 0.41
N GLU A 315 15.80 12.98 0.10
CA GLU A 315 16.82 13.41 1.06
C GLU A 315 16.18 14.23 2.19
N GLU A 316 15.23 15.08 1.85
CA GLU A 316 14.44 15.86 2.78
C GLU A 316 12.96 15.80 2.41
N LYS A 317 12.09 15.55 3.40
CA LYS A 317 10.63 15.55 3.21
C LYS A 317 10.11 16.98 3.22
N ILE A 318 9.63 17.44 2.08
CA ILE A 318 8.91 18.70 1.94
C ILE A 318 7.42 18.38 1.78
N PHE A 319 6.62 18.79 2.75
CA PHE A 319 5.17 18.57 2.71
C PHE A 319 4.49 19.41 1.64
N ARG A 320 3.68 18.75 0.82
CA ARG A 320 2.89 19.42 -0.22
C ARG A 320 1.54 19.89 0.32
N PRO A 321 1.06 21.06 -0.09
CA PRO A 321 -0.23 21.55 0.36
C PRO A 321 -1.38 20.69 -0.18
N VAL A 322 -2.33 20.37 0.71
CA VAL A 322 -3.54 19.64 0.41
C VAL A 322 -4.78 20.51 0.60
N LYS A 323 -5.89 20.15 -0.01
CA LYS A 323 -7.19 20.80 0.21
C LYS A 323 -7.98 20.00 1.24
N SER A 324 -8.16 20.57 2.44
CA SER A 324 -8.96 19.98 3.51
C SER A 324 -9.68 21.06 4.29
N LYS A 325 -10.91 20.77 4.72
CA LYS A 325 -11.66 21.60 5.69
C LYS A 325 -11.36 21.24 7.15
N ALA A 326 -10.65 20.12 7.37
CA ALA A 326 -10.36 19.59 8.68
C ALA A 326 -8.99 18.87 8.65
N ILE A 327 -7.94 19.65 8.40
CA ILE A 327 -6.58 19.12 8.29
C ILE A 327 -6.06 18.60 9.64
N THR A 328 -6.51 19.18 10.74
CA THR A 328 -6.11 18.83 12.11
C THR A 328 -6.76 17.54 12.62
N ARG A 329 -7.87 17.09 12.00
CA ARG A 329 -8.62 15.94 12.51
C ARG A 329 -7.76 14.67 12.52
N GLY A 330 -7.52 14.11 13.71
CA GLY A 330 -6.68 12.96 13.97
C GLY A 330 -5.22 13.33 14.32
N MET A 331 -4.81 14.62 14.21
CA MET A 331 -3.45 15.02 14.56
C MET A 331 -3.14 14.83 16.06
N GLU A 332 -4.15 14.84 16.92
CA GLU A 332 -4.02 14.49 18.33
C GLU A 332 -3.43 13.10 18.55
N HIS A 333 -3.64 12.17 17.63
CA HIS A 333 -3.02 10.84 17.67
C HIS A 333 -1.55 10.83 17.25
N LEU A 334 -1.12 11.84 16.49
CA LEU A 334 0.26 12.04 16.07
C LEU A 334 1.03 12.85 17.10
N LEU A 335 0.47 14.00 17.51
CA LEU A 335 1.08 14.98 18.40
C LEU A 335 0.65 14.72 19.84
N TRP A 336 1.00 13.56 20.40
CA TRP A 336 0.50 13.08 21.69
C TRP A 336 1.07 13.78 22.92
N ALA A 337 2.04 14.67 22.77
CA ALA A 337 2.54 15.56 23.83
C ALA A 337 2.68 16.99 23.32
N CYS A 338 2.49 17.95 24.20
CA CYS A 338 2.61 19.36 23.86
C CYS A 338 4.06 19.76 23.59
N TYR A 339 4.32 20.44 22.49
CA TYR A 339 5.63 20.94 22.13
C TYR A 339 6.21 21.93 23.18
N LYS A 340 5.34 22.72 23.85
CA LYS A 340 5.75 23.77 24.77
C LYS A 340 5.88 23.31 26.22
N CYS A 341 4.91 22.55 26.74
CA CYS A 341 4.87 22.14 28.15
C CYS A 341 5.08 20.65 28.37
N HIS A 342 5.30 19.91 27.31
CA HIS A 342 5.58 18.46 27.30
C HIS A 342 4.48 17.58 27.93
N THR A 343 3.33 18.17 28.31
CA THR A 343 2.22 17.42 28.90
C THR A 343 1.66 16.45 27.87
N ARG A 344 1.55 15.17 28.27
CA ARG A 344 1.05 14.08 27.43
C ARG A 344 -0.48 14.12 27.30
N ASN A 345 -1.00 13.65 26.17
CA ASN A 345 -2.43 13.56 25.87
C ASN A 345 -3.18 14.90 26.07
N SER A 346 -2.49 16.02 25.86
CA SER A 346 -3.02 17.37 26.12
C SER A 346 -3.36 18.14 24.84
N ILE A 347 -3.12 17.56 23.67
CA ILE A 347 -3.40 18.21 22.39
C ILE A 347 -4.82 17.87 21.97
N GLU A 348 -5.62 18.91 21.78
CA GLU A 348 -7.01 18.82 21.36
C GLU A 348 -7.21 19.56 20.03
N VAL A 349 -8.06 18.98 19.17
CA VAL A 349 -8.49 19.62 17.93
C VAL A 349 -9.62 20.60 18.26
N THR A 350 -9.39 21.90 18.09
CA THR A 350 -10.41 22.93 18.36
C THR A 350 -11.22 23.27 17.12
N THR A 351 -10.57 23.36 15.96
CA THR A 351 -11.22 23.57 14.67
C THR A 351 -10.58 22.71 13.59
N GLY A 352 -11.08 22.78 12.38
CA GLY A 352 -10.48 22.11 11.23
C GLY A 352 -9.04 22.51 10.91
N HIS A 353 -8.55 23.60 11.48
CA HIS A 353 -7.22 24.17 11.26
C HIS A 353 -6.50 24.59 12.54
N SER A 354 -7.01 24.26 13.72
CA SER A 354 -6.43 24.69 14.99
C SER A 354 -6.29 23.54 15.97
N LEU A 355 -5.20 23.56 16.71
CA LEU A 355 -4.90 22.67 17.83
C LEU A 355 -4.69 23.53 19.09
N LYS A 356 -5.02 22.99 20.27
CA LYS A 356 -4.81 23.64 21.55
C LYS A 356 -4.27 22.63 22.57
N CYS A 357 -3.36 23.05 23.41
CA CYS A 357 -2.98 22.30 24.58
C CYS A 357 -3.94 22.59 25.75
N SER A 358 -4.62 21.59 26.26
CA SER A 358 -5.51 21.71 27.42
C SER A 358 -4.80 22.09 28.72
N ASN A 359 -3.49 21.80 28.83
CA ASN A 359 -2.71 22.12 30.03
C ASN A 359 -2.17 23.56 30.01
N CYS A 360 -1.39 23.96 29.00
CA CYS A 360 -0.75 25.28 28.97
C CYS A 360 -1.52 26.33 28.16
N GLY A 361 -2.64 25.98 27.54
CA GLY A 361 -3.48 26.86 26.76
C GLY A 361 -2.90 27.32 25.41
N THR A 362 -1.69 26.88 25.04
CA THR A 362 -1.08 27.28 23.77
C THR A 362 -1.88 26.77 22.59
N GLU A 363 -2.12 27.65 21.63
CA GLU A 363 -2.86 27.34 20.40
C GLU A 363 -1.93 27.37 19.18
N TRP A 364 -2.12 26.42 18.28
CA TRP A 364 -1.41 26.32 16.99
C TRP A 364 -2.40 26.37 15.84
N GLN A 365 -2.07 27.17 14.83
CA GLN A 365 -2.73 27.15 13.54
C GLN A 365 -1.99 26.20 12.61
N VAL A 366 -2.72 25.34 11.91
CA VAL A 366 -2.18 24.32 11.01
C VAL A 366 -2.50 24.71 9.58
N ALA A 367 -1.49 24.95 8.79
CA ALA A 367 -1.63 25.24 7.37
C ALA A 367 -1.85 23.95 6.54
N ASN A 368 -2.21 24.13 5.29
CA ASN A 368 -2.50 23.02 4.38
C ASN A 368 -1.29 22.13 4.00
N ASP A 369 -0.09 22.57 4.33
CA ASP A 369 1.17 21.84 4.23
C ASP A 369 1.65 21.24 5.55
N TYR A 370 0.76 21.15 6.54
CA TYR A 370 1.04 20.66 7.90
C TYR A 370 2.03 21.49 8.70
N SER A 371 2.38 22.68 8.24
CA SER A 371 3.13 23.62 9.06
C SER A 371 2.26 24.19 10.19
N LEU A 372 2.86 24.32 11.36
CA LEU A 372 2.20 24.79 12.57
C LEU A 372 2.81 26.14 13.01
N THR A 373 1.95 27.09 13.31
CA THR A 373 2.35 28.41 13.80
C THR A 373 1.58 28.76 15.07
N THR A 374 2.18 29.53 15.97
CA THR A 374 1.50 30.07 17.15
C THR A 374 1.31 31.56 17.00
N SER A 375 0.34 32.13 17.72
CA SER A 375 0.14 33.59 17.77
C SER A 375 1.33 34.36 18.43
N SER A 376 2.14 33.64 19.21
CA SER A 376 3.28 34.23 19.96
C SER A 376 4.62 34.18 19.22
N THR A 377 4.74 33.37 18.15
CA THR A 377 5.98 33.24 17.37
C THR A 377 5.66 33.13 15.89
N SER A 378 6.35 33.92 15.07
CA SER A 378 6.27 33.82 13.61
C SER A 378 7.04 32.61 13.05
N GLN A 379 7.67 31.81 13.90
CA GLN A 379 8.42 30.63 13.48
C GLN A 379 7.47 29.47 13.16
N SER A 380 7.57 28.94 11.97
CA SER A 380 6.82 27.77 11.55
C SER A 380 7.50 26.49 12.04
N LEU A 381 6.71 25.57 12.58
CA LEU A 381 7.13 24.27 13.06
C LEU A 381 6.50 23.19 12.17
N SER A 382 7.26 22.19 11.72
CA SER A 382 6.66 21.03 11.05
C SER A 382 6.18 19.97 12.07
N SER A 383 5.20 19.16 11.68
CA SER A 383 4.77 18.02 12.51
C SER A 383 5.92 17.04 12.80
N THR A 384 6.83 16.84 11.86
CA THR A 384 8.03 16.02 12.03
C THR A 384 9.00 16.61 13.07
N GLN A 385 9.21 17.93 13.07
CA GLN A 385 10.02 18.59 14.10
C GLN A 385 9.40 18.47 15.49
N TRP A 386 8.06 18.60 15.58
CA TRP A 386 7.35 18.38 16.84
C TRP A 386 7.57 16.97 17.38
N ILE A 387 7.42 15.94 16.52
CA ILE A 387 7.63 14.55 16.94
C ILE A 387 9.07 14.30 17.39
N LYS A 388 10.06 14.80 16.64
CA LYS A 388 11.47 14.68 17.05
C LYS A 388 11.75 15.30 18.43
N GLN A 389 11.09 16.42 18.75
CA GLN A 389 11.20 17.01 20.07
C GLN A 389 10.55 16.13 21.14
N ILE A 390 9.36 15.58 20.87
CA ILE A 390 8.72 14.63 21.78
C ILE A 390 9.61 13.41 22.02
N GLU A 391 10.21 12.87 20.97
CA GLU A 391 11.10 11.70 21.05
C GLU A 391 12.37 12.00 21.84
N ALA A 392 12.94 13.18 21.68
CA ALA A 392 14.16 13.58 22.41
C ALA A 392 13.94 13.60 23.94
N ASP A 393 12.76 14.00 24.38
CA ASP A 393 12.46 14.22 25.82
C ASP A 393 11.67 13.05 26.45
N VAL A 394 11.29 12.06 25.67
CA VAL A 394 10.28 11.05 26.08
C VAL A 394 10.66 10.25 27.32
N LEU A 395 11.93 9.88 27.47
CA LEU A 395 12.39 9.04 28.57
C LEU A 395 12.65 9.79 29.89
N ASP A 396 12.72 11.13 29.82
CA ASP A 396 12.96 11.98 30.99
C ASP A 396 11.73 12.14 31.90
N TYR A 397 10.56 11.66 31.43
CA TYR A 397 9.29 11.76 32.14
C TYR A 397 8.76 10.40 32.57
N PRO A 398 9.27 9.81 33.68
CA PRO A 398 8.71 8.57 34.22
C PRO A 398 7.25 8.78 34.66
N LEU A 399 6.52 7.68 34.75
CA LEU A 399 5.14 7.71 35.22
C LEU A 399 5.11 8.03 36.72
N ASN A 400 4.53 9.16 37.09
CA ASN A 400 4.33 9.55 38.48
C ASN A 400 2.92 9.12 38.92
N ARG A 401 2.71 7.80 39.12
CA ARG A 401 1.43 7.19 39.52
C ARG A 401 1.70 5.91 40.28
N GLU A 402 0.89 5.63 41.31
CA GLU A 402 0.87 4.33 41.97
C GLU A 402 0.42 3.22 41.04
N LEU A 403 1.15 2.13 41.06
CA LEU A 403 0.87 0.92 40.26
C LEU A 403 0.35 -0.18 41.18
N PRO A 404 -0.49 -1.11 40.67
CA PRO A 404 -1.03 -2.21 41.45
C PRO A 404 0.00 -3.33 41.71
N PHE A 405 1.25 -3.13 41.38
CA PHE A 405 2.35 -4.07 41.59
C PHE A 405 3.64 -3.32 41.94
N THR A 406 4.60 -4.02 42.51
CA THR A 406 5.91 -3.46 42.89
C THR A 406 6.86 -3.47 41.68
N LEU A 407 7.54 -2.36 41.45
CA LEU A 407 8.62 -2.25 40.48
C LEU A 407 9.85 -3.02 40.96
N GLU A 408 10.62 -3.59 40.04
CA GLU A 408 11.88 -4.24 40.31
C GLU A 408 12.99 -3.20 40.60
N LYS A 409 14.16 -3.68 41.03
CA LYS A 409 15.31 -2.79 41.27
C LYS A 409 15.66 -2.02 39.97
N ASP A 410 15.81 -0.73 40.10
CA ASP A 410 16.14 0.20 38.97
C ASP A 410 15.07 0.23 37.86
N GLU A 411 13.90 -0.35 38.08
CA GLU A 411 12.78 -0.31 37.14
C GLU A 411 12.05 1.04 37.23
N LYS A 412 11.80 1.66 36.07
CA LYS A 412 11.03 2.90 35.93
C LYS A 412 9.85 2.65 35.00
N ALA A 413 8.64 2.84 35.49
CA ALA A 413 7.45 2.79 34.65
C ALA A 413 7.31 4.09 33.85
N HIS A 414 7.02 3.95 32.57
CA HIS A 414 6.85 5.08 31.65
C HIS A 414 5.39 5.29 31.23
N LEU A 415 4.67 4.21 30.98
CA LEU A 415 3.27 4.25 30.58
C LEU A 415 2.45 3.27 31.41
N HIS A 416 1.23 3.68 31.75
CA HIS A 416 0.19 2.83 32.31
C HIS A 416 -1.17 3.27 31.80
N THR A 417 -2.01 2.33 31.35
CA THR A 417 -3.39 2.60 30.96
C THR A 417 -4.29 1.42 31.27
N PRO A 418 -5.55 1.64 31.67
CA PRO A 418 -6.52 0.57 31.70
C PRO A 418 -6.72 0.03 30.28
N ILE A 419 -7.04 -1.26 30.16
CA ILE A 419 -7.37 -1.88 28.88
C ILE A 419 -8.81 -2.34 28.83
N VAL A 420 -9.41 -2.28 27.65
CA VAL A 420 -10.79 -2.70 27.41
C VAL A 420 -10.86 -4.21 27.17
N ARG A 421 -9.83 -4.76 26.53
CA ARG A 421 -9.78 -6.18 26.14
C ARG A 421 -8.34 -6.64 26.02
N TYR A 422 -8.09 -7.85 26.51
CA TYR A 422 -6.88 -8.61 26.26
C TYR A 422 -7.23 -9.90 25.52
N ASN A 423 -6.47 -10.23 24.48
CA ASN A 423 -6.65 -11.49 23.75
C ASN A 423 -5.33 -12.08 23.25
N THR A 424 -5.28 -13.41 23.30
CA THR A 424 -4.30 -14.26 22.58
C THR A 424 -5.03 -15.11 21.54
N GLU A 425 -4.33 -16.06 20.91
CA GLU A 425 -4.98 -17.05 20.03
C GLU A 425 -5.96 -17.96 20.81
N GLU A 426 -5.72 -18.18 22.10
CA GLU A 426 -6.46 -19.14 22.95
C GLU A 426 -7.35 -18.47 24.01
N THR A 427 -7.02 -17.24 24.41
CA THR A 427 -7.68 -16.56 25.54
C THR A 427 -8.23 -15.22 25.13
N VAL A 428 -9.44 -14.93 25.54
CA VAL A 428 -10.06 -13.60 25.42
C VAL A 428 -10.55 -13.19 26.81
N VAL A 429 -10.07 -12.04 27.31
CA VAL A 429 -10.52 -11.43 28.56
C VAL A 429 -11.07 -10.04 28.26
N GLU A 430 -12.35 -9.85 28.50
CA GLU A 430 -13.03 -8.55 28.42
C GLU A 430 -13.36 -8.10 29.84
N ASN A 431 -12.46 -7.31 30.44
CA ASN A 431 -12.71 -6.76 31.80
C ASN A 431 -12.04 -5.39 31.91
N GLY A 432 -12.81 -4.39 32.29
CA GLY A 432 -12.33 -3.02 32.51
C GLY A 432 -11.40 -2.83 33.72
N ASP A 433 -11.05 -3.91 34.40
CA ASP A 433 -10.19 -3.90 35.58
C ASP A 433 -8.72 -4.23 35.28
N LEU A 434 -8.39 -4.49 34.01
CA LEU A 434 -7.02 -4.77 33.60
C LEU A 434 -6.27 -3.49 33.22
N GLY A 435 -4.98 -3.45 33.57
CA GLY A 435 -4.05 -2.38 33.23
C GLY A 435 -2.84 -2.90 32.48
N LEU A 436 -2.41 -2.15 31.46
CA LEU A 436 -1.17 -2.38 30.72
C LEU A 436 -0.14 -1.35 31.16
N THR A 437 1.05 -1.80 31.55
CA THR A 437 2.18 -0.95 31.94
C THR A 437 3.39 -1.25 31.05
N LEU A 438 4.09 -0.19 30.62
CA LEU A 438 5.39 -0.28 29.96
C LEU A 438 6.45 0.36 30.87
N SER A 439 7.49 -0.39 31.18
CA SER A 439 8.66 0.08 31.93
C SER A 439 9.93 -0.01 31.07
N ASN A 440 11.05 0.47 31.62
CA ASN A 440 12.37 0.31 31.00
C ASN A 440 12.89 -1.16 31.01
N GLN A 441 12.19 -2.08 31.66
CA GLN A 441 12.60 -3.48 31.75
C GLN A 441 11.59 -4.45 31.14
N ARG A 442 10.28 -4.15 31.20
CA ARG A 442 9.22 -5.09 30.84
C ARG A 442 7.89 -4.45 30.46
N VAL A 443 7.05 -5.23 29.82
CA VAL A 443 5.61 -4.96 29.67
C VAL A 443 4.86 -5.79 30.69
N VAL A 444 3.94 -5.18 31.41
CA VAL A 444 3.18 -5.84 32.50
C VAL A 444 1.68 -5.72 32.22
N LEU A 445 0.97 -6.83 32.35
CA LEU A 445 -0.48 -6.88 32.47
C LEU A 445 -0.84 -7.14 33.91
N SER A 446 -1.61 -6.26 34.51
CA SER A 446 -2.07 -6.35 35.91
C SER A 446 -3.59 -6.20 36.00
N ASP A 447 -4.17 -6.70 37.06
CA ASP A 447 -5.48 -6.27 37.52
C ASP A 447 -5.34 -5.13 38.57
N LYS A 448 -6.39 -4.83 39.33
CA LYS A 448 -6.36 -3.77 40.36
C LYS A 448 -5.44 -4.06 41.55
N GLN A 449 -5.05 -5.31 41.79
CA GLN A 449 -4.36 -5.74 42.99
C GLN A 449 -3.08 -6.54 42.73
N THR A 450 -2.97 -7.20 41.57
CA THR A 450 -1.91 -8.16 41.29
C THR A 450 -1.35 -8.04 39.86
N LEU A 451 -0.10 -8.45 39.72
CA LEU A 451 0.54 -8.67 38.43
C LEU A 451 0.06 -10.02 37.88
N LEU A 452 -0.52 -10.01 36.68
CA LEU A 452 -0.99 -11.22 35.98
C LEU A 452 0.06 -11.80 35.04
N TYR A 453 0.65 -10.95 34.20
CA TYR A 453 1.68 -11.32 33.23
C TYR A 453 2.79 -10.28 33.19
N SER A 454 4.00 -10.75 32.97
CA SER A 454 5.20 -9.91 32.78
C SER A 454 6.03 -10.43 31.61
N TRP A 455 6.37 -9.55 30.71
CA TRP A 455 7.20 -9.86 29.55
C TRP A 455 8.41 -8.93 29.52
N SER A 456 9.62 -9.47 29.76
CA SER A 456 10.85 -8.70 29.62
C SER A 456 10.98 -8.12 28.20
N LEU A 457 11.46 -6.88 28.07
CA LEU A 457 11.67 -6.23 26.79
C LEU A 457 12.60 -7.08 25.88
N ALA A 458 13.60 -7.76 26.46
CA ALA A 458 14.51 -8.65 25.74
C ALA A 458 13.80 -9.80 25.01
N ASN A 459 12.67 -10.25 25.53
CA ASN A 459 11.91 -11.38 24.99
C ASN A 459 10.81 -10.95 24.02
N ILE A 460 10.56 -9.64 23.89
CA ILE A 460 9.57 -9.12 22.95
C ILE A 460 10.20 -9.04 21.57
N THR A 461 9.82 -9.94 20.69
CA THR A 461 10.32 -9.99 19.32
C THR A 461 9.61 -9.02 18.40
N ILE A 462 8.42 -8.58 18.76
CA ILE A 462 7.56 -7.72 17.94
C ILE A 462 6.73 -6.82 18.86
N PHE A 463 6.71 -5.52 18.55
CA PHE A 463 5.79 -4.55 19.10
C PHE A 463 5.06 -3.84 17.97
N THR A 464 3.74 -3.75 18.05
CA THR A 464 2.96 -3.07 17.03
C THR A 464 1.75 -2.38 17.60
N MET A 465 1.37 -1.31 16.95
CA MET A 465 0.15 -0.58 17.26
C MET A 465 -0.77 -0.47 16.04
N ASP A 466 -2.06 -0.30 16.28
CA ASP A 466 -2.95 0.33 15.32
C ASP A 466 -3.43 1.70 15.85
N TYR A 467 -3.77 2.60 14.94
CA TYR A 467 -4.24 3.94 15.34
C TYR A 467 -5.65 3.94 15.94
N PHE A 468 -6.34 2.81 15.92
CA PHE A 468 -7.70 2.63 16.42
C PHE A 468 -7.71 1.94 17.79
N ASN A 469 -6.70 2.23 18.62
CA ASN A 469 -6.59 1.86 20.02
C ASN A 469 -6.19 0.39 20.33
N ALA A 470 -5.35 -0.22 19.55
CA ALA A 470 -4.77 -1.51 19.91
C ALA A 470 -3.24 -1.51 19.88
N VAL A 471 -2.65 -2.17 20.88
CA VAL A 471 -1.23 -2.50 20.97
C VAL A 471 -1.10 -4.02 21.00
N SER A 472 -0.07 -4.55 20.35
CA SER A 472 0.22 -5.98 20.38
C SER A 472 1.71 -6.25 20.54
N ILE A 473 2.04 -7.26 21.34
CA ILE A 473 3.41 -7.77 21.50
C ILE A 473 3.48 -9.22 21.05
N GLY A 474 4.63 -9.64 20.53
CA GLY A 474 4.94 -11.03 20.20
C GLY A 474 6.02 -11.55 21.12
N VAL A 475 5.74 -12.62 21.86
CA VAL A 475 6.65 -13.26 22.80
C VAL A 475 6.57 -14.77 22.64
N GLY A 476 7.70 -15.44 22.44
CA GLY A 476 7.73 -16.90 22.30
C GLY A 476 6.87 -17.45 21.15
N GLY A 477 6.62 -16.66 20.12
CA GLY A 477 5.75 -17.03 19.00
C GLY A 477 4.25 -16.81 19.25
N VAL A 478 3.85 -16.37 20.43
CA VAL A 478 2.47 -16.03 20.81
C VAL A 478 2.25 -14.52 20.64
N ARG A 479 1.11 -14.14 20.07
CA ARG A 479 0.68 -12.74 20.00
C ARG A 479 -0.25 -12.40 21.15
N HIS A 480 0.11 -11.36 21.89
CA HIS A 480 -0.71 -10.75 22.93
C HIS A 480 -1.23 -9.41 22.42
N SER A 481 -2.54 -9.24 22.39
CA SER A 481 -3.17 -8.02 21.87
C SER A 481 -4.00 -7.34 22.97
N PHE A 482 -3.81 -6.03 23.09
CA PHE A 482 -4.42 -5.19 24.11
C PHE A 482 -5.23 -4.10 23.44
N LYS A 483 -6.54 -4.08 23.65
CA LYS A 483 -7.40 -3.00 23.21
C LYS A 483 -7.43 -1.93 24.29
N LEU A 484 -6.94 -0.76 23.95
CA LEU A 484 -6.88 0.41 24.82
C LEU A 484 -8.18 1.22 24.75
N PRO A 485 -8.46 2.10 25.71
CA PRO A 485 -9.58 3.03 25.64
C PRO A 485 -9.51 3.94 24.40
N PRO A 486 -10.64 4.43 23.86
CA PRO A 486 -10.66 5.25 22.65
C PRO A 486 -9.84 6.54 22.72
N HIS A 487 -9.64 7.08 23.91
CA HIS A 487 -8.86 8.30 24.17
C HIS A 487 -7.36 8.03 24.35
N GLU A 488 -6.94 6.76 24.43
CA GLU A 488 -5.53 6.43 24.60
C GLU A 488 -4.82 6.44 23.23
N ILE A 489 -3.68 7.11 23.18
CA ILE A 489 -2.91 7.31 21.93
C ILE A 489 -1.88 6.20 21.79
N THR A 490 -2.11 5.30 20.86
CA THR A 490 -1.26 4.10 20.65
C THR A 490 0.13 4.42 20.13
N LEU A 491 0.29 5.51 19.35
CA LEU A 491 1.60 5.93 18.86
C LEU A 491 2.59 6.20 20.01
N LYS A 492 2.11 6.78 21.10
CA LYS A 492 2.90 7.00 22.32
C LYS A 492 3.56 5.70 22.81
N TRP A 493 2.80 4.59 22.82
CA TRP A 493 3.31 3.28 23.22
C TRP A 493 4.40 2.77 22.29
N GLN A 494 4.24 2.96 20.99
CA GLN A 494 5.28 2.59 20.01
C GLN A 494 6.55 3.43 20.21
N THR A 495 6.40 4.75 20.34
CA THR A 495 7.54 5.67 20.56
C THR A 495 8.35 5.28 21.80
N TYR A 496 7.68 5.07 22.94
CA TYR A 496 8.38 4.66 24.17
C TYR A 496 9.05 3.29 24.02
N PHE A 497 8.37 2.33 23.42
CA PHE A 497 8.94 1.00 23.20
C PHE A 497 10.19 1.05 22.32
N ASP A 498 10.14 1.78 21.23
CA ASP A 498 11.27 1.89 20.27
C ASP A 498 12.48 2.59 20.93
N MET A 499 12.24 3.62 21.73
CA MET A 499 13.28 4.31 22.48
C MET A 499 13.93 3.41 23.55
N LEU A 500 13.11 2.71 24.34
CA LEU A 500 13.59 1.79 25.36
C LEU A 500 14.37 0.61 24.77
N MET A 501 13.94 0.08 23.63
CA MET A 501 14.69 -0.96 22.91
C MET A 501 16.01 -0.44 22.35
N GLY A 502 16.05 0.81 21.88
CA GLY A 502 17.29 1.47 21.44
C GLY A 502 18.30 1.62 22.57
N GLU A 503 17.87 1.96 23.78
CA GLU A 503 18.72 2.01 24.98
C GLU A 503 19.15 0.62 25.46
N TYR A 504 18.24 -0.35 25.43
CA TYR A 504 18.54 -1.73 25.79
C TYR A 504 19.67 -2.32 24.94
N VAL A 505 19.61 -2.16 23.62
CA VAL A 505 20.64 -2.63 22.68
C VAL A 505 21.98 -1.94 22.93
N LYS A 506 22.00 -0.62 23.25
CA LYS A 506 23.23 0.11 23.55
C LYS A 506 23.88 -0.39 24.83
N ASN A 507 23.08 -0.68 25.87
CA ASN A 507 23.58 -1.17 27.16
C ASN A 507 24.08 -2.60 27.09
N ASP A 508 23.46 -3.45 26.28
CA ASP A 508 23.92 -4.84 26.07
C ASP A 508 25.27 -4.91 25.34
N HIS A 509 25.50 -4.04 24.38
CA HIS A 509 26.82 -3.90 23.71
C HIS A 509 27.92 -3.36 24.62
N ASN A 510 27.59 -2.52 25.64
CA ASN A 510 28.56 -2.01 26.59
C ASN A 510 28.86 -2.99 27.73
N SER A 511 28.03 -4.00 27.95
CA SER A 511 28.23 -5.05 28.97
C SER A 511 29.10 -6.21 28.47
N VAL A 512 29.40 -6.25 27.16
CA VAL A 512 30.20 -7.31 26.52
C VAL A 512 31.64 -6.81 26.17
N GLN A 513 31.97 -5.59 26.53
CA GLN A 513 33.34 -5.05 26.52
C GLN A 513 33.92 -5.06 27.94
#